data_117a9efaf8458b167f205b0f77666a9a
#
_entry.id   117a9efaf8458b167f205b0f77666a9a
#
_cell.length_a   1.000
_cell.length_b   1.000
_cell.length_c   1.000
_cell.angle_alpha   90.00
_cell.angle_beta   90.00
_cell.angle_gamma   90.00
#
_symmetry.space_group_name_H-M   'P 1'
#
loop_
_entity.id
_entity.type
_entity.pdbx_description
1 polymer ?
#
loop_
_entity_poly.entity_id
_entity_poly.type
_entity_poly.pdbx_seq_one_letter_code
_entity_poly.pdbx_strand_id
1 'polypeptide(L)'
;MAQIDELTFGSIIVEGKKYRRDILIFTDGTVKKRKGGFLMFGSHKIKRQELEELSQGQPEIIVIGTGTDGVATMAPETESWVKGKNLNLLVKPSYDAVARLNELVEQKKKVAALIHITC
;
A
#
# COMPACT_ATOMS: atom_id res chain seq x y z
N MET A 1 -9.78 -4.72 -11.97
CA MET A 1 -8.84 -3.95 -11.15
C MET A 1 -9.30 -3.98 -9.70
N ALA A 2 -8.39 -3.92 -8.77
CA ALA A 2 -8.71 -4.05 -7.35
C ALA A 2 -9.31 -2.76 -6.80
N GLN A 3 -10.62 -2.76 -6.59
CA GLN A 3 -11.36 -1.66 -6.02
C GLN A 3 -11.51 -1.92 -4.52
N ILE A 4 -11.17 -0.94 -3.69
CA ILE A 4 -11.30 -1.08 -2.24
C ILE A 4 -12.70 -0.65 -1.84
N ASP A 5 -13.45 -1.57 -1.22
CA ASP A 5 -14.83 -1.33 -0.83
C ASP A 5 -14.95 -0.62 0.52
N GLU A 6 -14.07 -0.98 1.45
CA GLU A 6 -14.17 -0.43 2.80
C GLU A 6 -12.84 -0.56 3.53
N LEU A 7 -12.50 0.45 4.32
CA LEU A 7 -11.35 0.40 5.22
C LEU A 7 -11.82 0.81 6.62
N THR A 8 -11.53 -0.03 7.60
CA THR A 8 -11.71 0.31 9.00
C THR A 8 -10.43 -0.07 9.74
N PHE A 9 -10.27 0.39 10.97
CA PHE A 9 -9.11 0.00 11.77
C PHE A 9 -9.06 -1.53 11.88
N GLY A 10 -8.00 -2.12 11.41
CA GLY A 10 -7.78 -3.55 11.53
C GLY A 10 -8.39 -4.41 10.42
N SER A 11 -9.09 -3.82 9.44
CA SER A 11 -9.60 -4.61 8.33
C SER A 11 -9.78 -3.77 7.06
N ILE A 12 -9.71 -4.45 5.93
CA ILE A 12 -9.91 -3.82 4.62
C ILE A 12 -10.64 -4.82 3.72
N ILE A 13 -11.59 -4.32 2.94
CA ILE A 13 -12.35 -5.15 2.00
C ILE A 13 -11.98 -4.72 0.58
N VAL A 14 -11.50 -5.68 -0.21
CA VAL A 14 -11.10 -5.44 -1.60
C VAL A 14 -11.88 -6.41 -2.48
N GLU A 15 -12.64 -5.89 -3.40
CA GLU A 15 -13.47 -6.69 -4.30
C GLU A 15 -14.30 -7.74 -3.55
N GLY A 16 -14.92 -7.31 -2.46
CA GLY A 16 -15.79 -8.16 -1.65
C GLY A 16 -15.07 -9.08 -0.68
N LYS A 17 -13.74 -9.16 -0.71
CA LYS A 17 -12.99 -10.02 0.18
C LYS A 17 -12.37 -9.23 1.32
N LYS A 18 -12.58 -9.70 2.54
CA LYS A 18 -12.08 -9.04 3.74
C LYS A 18 -10.70 -9.55 4.13
N TYR A 19 -9.80 -8.63 4.42
CA TYR A 19 -8.46 -8.92 4.92
C TYR A 19 -8.29 -8.25 6.28
N ARG A 20 -7.61 -8.94 7.19
CA ARG A 20 -7.34 -8.40 8.54
C ARG A 20 -5.86 -8.15 8.74
N ARG A 21 -5.17 -7.87 7.67
CA ARG A 21 -3.75 -7.57 7.63
C ARG A 21 -3.50 -6.46 6.65
N ASP A 22 -2.35 -5.82 6.79
CA ASP A 22 -1.86 -4.92 5.74
C ASP A 22 -1.77 -5.71 4.44
N ILE A 23 -2.00 -5.06 3.34
CA ILE A 23 -2.00 -5.71 2.04
C ILE A 23 -1.13 -4.97 1.05
N LEU A 24 -0.65 -5.73 0.06
CA LEU A 24 -0.04 -5.22 -1.15
C LEU A 24 -1.01 -5.48 -2.30
N ILE A 25 -1.20 -4.49 -3.14
CA ILE A 25 -2.02 -4.63 -4.34
C ILE A 25 -1.10 -4.40 -5.54
N PHE A 26 -1.05 -5.38 -6.44
CA PHE A 26 -0.18 -5.32 -7.61
C PHE A 26 -0.90 -4.74 -8.81
N THR A 27 -0.13 -4.39 -9.84
CA THR A 27 -0.69 -3.73 -11.03
C THR A 27 -1.72 -4.58 -11.77
N ASP A 28 -1.67 -5.89 -11.61
CA ASP A 28 -2.67 -6.79 -12.22
C ASP A 28 -3.91 -7.01 -11.35
N GLY A 29 -3.99 -6.33 -10.21
CA GLY A 29 -5.10 -6.46 -9.29
C GLY A 29 -4.95 -7.55 -8.24
N THR A 30 -3.86 -8.32 -8.29
CA THR A 30 -3.60 -9.35 -7.28
C THR A 30 -3.37 -8.70 -5.92
N VAL A 31 -3.94 -9.29 -4.88
CA VAL A 31 -3.79 -8.83 -3.50
C VAL A 31 -2.99 -9.86 -2.71
N LYS A 32 -2.00 -9.38 -1.98
CA LYS A 32 -1.15 -10.23 -1.14
C LYS A 32 -1.11 -9.67 0.27
N LYS A 33 -1.19 -10.53 1.26
CA LYS A 33 -1.03 -10.12 2.65
C LYS A 33 0.42 -9.70 2.90
N ARG A 34 0.59 -8.58 3.60
CA ARG A 34 1.91 -8.10 3.96
C ARG A 34 2.56 -9.05 4.98
N LYS A 35 3.84 -9.33 4.80
CA LYS A 35 4.58 -10.20 5.71
C LYS A 35 4.78 -9.53 7.06
N GLY A 36 4.97 -10.34 8.11
CA GLY A 36 5.27 -9.86 9.44
C GLY A 36 4.10 -9.90 10.40
N GLY A 37 2.93 -9.54 9.97
CA GLY A 37 1.73 -9.61 10.79
C GLY A 37 1.85 -8.88 12.12
N PHE A 38 0.91 -9.14 13.01
CA PHE A 38 0.79 -8.39 14.26
C PHE A 38 1.90 -8.69 15.28
N LEU A 39 2.59 -9.80 15.14
CA LEU A 39 3.72 -10.13 16.03
C LEU A 39 4.96 -9.32 15.71
N MET A 40 4.99 -8.67 14.58
CA MET A 40 6.11 -7.85 14.14
C MET A 40 5.79 -6.40 14.41
N PHE A 41 6.06 -5.96 15.62
CA PHE A 41 5.75 -4.58 16.01
C PHE A 41 6.53 -3.53 15.22
N GLY A 42 7.52 -3.97 14.43
CA GLY A 42 8.22 -3.08 13.52
C GLY A 42 7.52 -2.85 12.21
N SER A 43 6.32 -3.38 12.01
CA SER A 43 5.58 -3.28 10.77
C SER A 43 5.13 -1.86 10.42
N HIS A 44 5.30 -0.90 11.34
CA HIS A 44 5.08 0.50 11.02
C HIS A 44 6.13 1.07 10.10
N LYS A 45 7.19 0.32 9.82
CA LYS A 45 8.21 0.74 8.85
C LYS A 45 7.96 0.07 7.51
N ILE A 46 7.96 0.87 6.46
CA ILE A 46 7.81 0.37 5.10
C ILE A 46 9.20 0.04 4.57
N LYS A 47 9.38 -1.22 4.17
CA LYS A 47 10.68 -1.73 3.80
C LYS A 47 10.91 -1.67 2.29
N ARG A 48 12.18 -1.58 1.91
CA ARG A 48 12.59 -1.55 0.52
C ARG A 48 12.06 -2.75 -0.28
N GLN A 49 12.13 -3.96 0.30
CA GLN A 49 11.68 -5.17 -0.38
C GLN A 49 10.21 -5.08 -0.81
N GLU A 50 9.40 -4.41 0.00
CA GLU A 50 7.99 -4.28 -0.31
C GLU A 50 7.78 -3.42 -1.55
N LEU A 51 8.52 -2.32 -1.66
CA LEU A 51 8.45 -1.46 -2.83
C LEU A 51 9.07 -2.12 -4.05
N GLU A 52 10.13 -2.91 -3.86
CA GLU A 52 10.70 -3.68 -4.95
C GLU A 52 9.66 -4.64 -5.55
N GLU A 53 8.93 -5.35 -4.69
CA GLU A 53 7.85 -6.24 -5.14
C GLU A 53 6.80 -5.48 -5.94
N LEU A 54 6.33 -4.36 -5.40
CA LEU A 54 5.30 -3.56 -6.06
C LEU A 54 5.79 -3.00 -7.40
N SER A 55 7.07 -2.71 -7.50
CA SER A 55 7.66 -2.13 -8.71
C SER A 55 7.78 -3.12 -9.87
N GLN A 56 7.70 -4.41 -9.60
CA GLN A 56 7.87 -5.43 -10.63
C GLN A 56 6.85 -5.31 -11.76
N GLY A 57 5.65 -4.83 -11.45
CA GLY A 57 4.62 -4.61 -12.46
C GLY A 57 4.76 -3.29 -13.20
N GLN A 58 5.79 -2.53 -12.92
CA GLN A 58 6.06 -1.22 -13.54
C GLN A 58 4.88 -0.25 -13.43
N PRO A 59 4.41 0.01 -12.20
CA PRO A 59 3.28 0.93 -12.02
C PRO A 59 3.65 2.36 -12.39
N GLU A 60 2.66 3.11 -12.87
CA GLU A 60 2.82 4.54 -13.09
C GLU A 60 2.94 5.27 -11.76
N ILE A 61 2.27 4.74 -10.73
CA ILE A 61 2.28 5.33 -9.40
C ILE A 61 2.11 4.22 -8.37
N ILE A 62 2.77 4.36 -7.22
CA ILE A 62 2.61 3.46 -6.09
C ILE A 62 1.96 4.27 -4.97
N VAL A 63 0.80 3.80 -4.49
CA VAL A 63 0.07 4.45 -3.41
C VAL A 63 0.44 3.77 -2.10
N ILE A 64 0.86 4.56 -1.13
CA ILE A 64 1.23 4.07 0.20
C ILE A 64 0.25 4.63 1.22
N GLY A 65 -0.53 3.74 1.85
CA GLY A 65 -1.38 4.10 2.97
C GLY A 65 -0.63 3.88 4.27
N THR A 66 -0.42 4.93 5.03
CA THR A 66 0.46 4.90 6.21
C THR A 66 -0.28 4.57 7.50
N GLY A 67 -1.51 4.10 7.42
CA GLY A 67 -2.29 3.72 8.59
C GLY A 67 -3.46 4.65 8.80
N THR A 68 -4.41 4.22 9.63
CA THR A 68 -5.60 5.04 9.92
C THR A 68 -5.24 6.33 10.63
N ASP A 69 -4.13 6.35 11.37
CA ASP A 69 -3.60 7.55 12.01
C ASP A 69 -2.33 8.08 11.32
N GLY A 70 -1.93 7.46 10.23
CA GLY A 70 -0.78 7.93 9.46
C GLY A 70 0.57 7.73 10.15
N VAL A 71 0.70 6.74 11.02
CA VAL A 71 1.90 6.55 11.84
C VAL A 71 3.04 5.84 11.10
N ALA A 72 2.72 5.01 10.10
CA ALA A 72 3.76 4.26 9.40
C ALA A 72 4.66 5.20 8.59
N THR A 73 5.96 4.90 8.60
CA THR A 73 6.95 5.70 7.87
C THR A 73 7.84 4.79 7.05
N MET A 74 8.52 5.35 6.08
CA MET A 74 9.52 4.60 5.33
C MET A 74 10.82 4.54 6.12
N ALA A 75 11.45 3.35 6.13
CA ALA A 75 12.78 3.21 6.70
C ALA A 75 13.75 4.10 5.90
N PRO A 76 14.82 4.63 6.53
CA PRO A 76 15.78 5.49 5.82
C PRO A 76 16.37 4.84 4.57
N GLU A 77 16.65 3.54 4.63
CA GLU A 77 17.14 2.79 3.49
C GLU A 77 16.12 2.79 2.34
N THR A 78 14.83 2.67 2.69
CA THR A 78 13.75 2.67 1.70
C THR A 78 13.68 4.03 1.01
N GLU A 79 13.75 5.10 1.78
CA GLU A 79 13.71 6.45 1.20
C GLU A 79 14.87 6.67 0.21
N SER A 80 16.08 6.25 0.58
CA SER A 80 17.24 6.39 -0.28
C SER A 80 17.07 5.60 -1.57
N TRP A 81 16.56 4.38 -1.46
CA TRP A 81 16.35 3.53 -2.61
C TRP A 81 15.31 4.13 -3.57
N VAL A 82 14.21 4.65 -3.02
CA VAL A 82 13.14 5.29 -3.81
C VAL A 82 13.69 6.46 -4.62
N LYS A 83 14.49 7.30 -3.97
CA LYS A 83 15.09 8.45 -4.64
C LYS A 83 15.99 8.01 -5.79
N GLY A 84 16.78 6.95 -5.58
CA GLY A 84 17.67 6.44 -6.62
C GLY A 84 16.94 5.79 -7.78
N LYS A 85 15.73 5.30 -7.57
CA LYS A 85 14.94 4.63 -8.61
C LYS A 85 13.94 5.56 -9.29
N ASN A 86 13.83 6.78 -8.81
CA ASN A 86 12.92 7.76 -9.40
C ASN A 86 11.47 7.25 -9.45
N LEU A 87 11.04 6.57 -8.39
CA LEU A 87 9.68 6.04 -8.29
C LEU A 87 8.69 7.14 -7.97
N ASN A 88 7.51 7.07 -8.57
CA ASN A 88 6.43 8.01 -8.29
C ASN A 88 5.56 7.43 -7.17
N LEU A 89 5.69 7.99 -5.97
CA LEU A 89 4.94 7.55 -4.80
C LEU A 89 3.91 8.59 -4.38
N LEU A 90 2.74 8.10 -3.96
CA LEU A 90 1.74 8.92 -3.30
C LEU A 90 1.59 8.37 -1.88
N VAL A 91 2.07 9.11 -0.89
CA VAL A 91 2.08 8.67 0.51
C VAL A 91 1.05 9.48 1.29
N LYS A 92 0.05 8.80 1.84
CA LYS A 92 -1.07 9.43 2.56
C LYS A 92 -1.51 8.54 3.72
N PRO A 93 -2.19 9.08 4.73
CA PRO A 93 -2.90 8.22 5.70
C PRO A 93 -3.85 7.30 4.94
N SER A 94 -4.11 6.12 5.48
CA SER A 94 -4.74 5.06 4.70
C SER A 94 -6.14 5.38 4.18
N TYR A 95 -6.96 6.15 4.91
CA TYR A 95 -8.27 6.53 4.39
C TYR A 95 -8.14 7.39 3.12
N ASP A 96 -7.23 8.36 3.15
CA ASP A 96 -7.00 9.20 1.97
C ASP A 96 -6.35 8.40 0.84
N ALA A 97 -5.43 7.50 1.20
CA ALA A 97 -4.77 6.65 0.22
C ALA A 97 -5.78 5.77 -0.52
N VAL A 98 -6.72 5.17 0.22
CA VAL A 98 -7.76 4.32 -0.36
C VAL A 98 -8.63 5.12 -1.33
N ALA A 99 -9.07 6.30 -0.93
CA ALA A 99 -9.90 7.15 -1.79
C ALA A 99 -9.16 7.49 -3.08
N ARG A 100 -7.88 7.87 -2.96
CA ARG A 100 -7.09 8.22 -4.13
C ARG A 100 -6.80 7.02 -5.01
N LEU A 101 -6.53 5.87 -4.40
CA LEU A 101 -6.29 4.64 -5.14
C LEU A 101 -7.52 4.27 -5.98
N ASN A 102 -8.70 4.33 -5.39
CA ASN A 102 -9.92 4.01 -6.12
C ASN A 102 -10.13 4.95 -7.30
N GLU A 103 -9.84 6.23 -7.14
CA GLU A 103 -9.91 7.18 -8.25
C GLU A 103 -8.95 6.80 -9.38
N LEU A 104 -7.72 6.43 -9.03
CA LEU A 104 -6.72 6.06 -10.02
C LEU A 104 -7.12 4.79 -10.76
N VAL A 105 -7.70 3.82 -10.04
CA VAL A 105 -8.20 2.59 -10.66
C VAL A 105 -9.33 2.90 -11.63
N GLU A 106 -10.25 3.78 -11.26
CA GLU A 106 -11.35 4.20 -12.14
C GLU A 106 -10.81 4.90 -13.40
N GLN A 107 -9.75 5.65 -13.27
CA GLN A 107 -9.09 6.32 -14.39
C GLN A 107 -8.25 5.36 -15.23
N LYS A 108 -8.24 4.08 -14.86
CA LYS A 108 -7.50 3.02 -15.56
C LYS A 108 -6.00 3.27 -15.56
N LYS A 109 -5.50 3.92 -14.52
CA LYS A 109 -4.07 4.08 -14.31
C LYS A 109 -3.46 2.76 -13.87
N LYS A 110 -2.20 2.55 -14.22
CA LYS A 110 -1.48 1.36 -13.80
C LYS A 110 -0.88 1.65 -12.43
N VAL A 111 -1.51 1.10 -11.39
CA VAL A 111 -1.15 1.43 -10.01
C VAL A 111 -0.84 0.19 -9.20
N ALA A 112 0.03 0.36 -8.20
CA ALA A 112 0.26 -0.63 -7.16
C ALA A 112 0.12 0.08 -5.82
N ALA A 113 -0.10 -0.67 -4.76
CA ALA A 113 -0.34 -0.04 -3.46
C ALA A 113 0.11 -0.92 -2.30
N LEU A 114 0.49 -0.26 -1.21
CA LEU A 114 0.67 -0.89 0.09
C LEU A 114 -0.26 -0.14 1.04
N ILE A 115 -1.16 -0.87 1.71
CA ILE A 115 -2.11 -0.25 2.64
C ILE A 115 -1.91 -0.81 4.04
N HIS A 116 -1.46 0.04 4.96
CA HIS A 116 -1.35 -0.26 6.37
C HIS A 116 -2.73 -0.02 7.00
N ILE A 117 -3.28 -1.00 7.70
CA ILE A 117 -4.68 -0.96 8.16
C ILE A 117 -4.85 -0.68 9.65
N THR A 118 -3.76 -0.48 10.38
CA THR A 118 -3.81 -0.07 11.78
C THR A 118 -3.21 1.32 11.91
N CYS A 119 -2.67 1.68 13.06
CA CYS A 119 -2.16 3.04 13.27
C CYS A 119 -1.29 3.55 12.15
#